data_32bc773b17d4ee34ad1205c9bb644908
#
_entry.id   32bc773b17d4ee34ad1205c9bb644908
#
_cell.length_a   1.000
_cell.length_b   1.000
_cell.length_c   1.000
_cell.angle_alpha   90.00
_cell.angle_beta   90.00
_cell.angle_gamma   90.00
#
_symmetry.space_group_name_H-M   'P 1'
#
loop_
_entity.id
_entity.type
_entity.pdbx_description
1 polymer ?
#
loop_
_entity_poly.entity_id
_entity_poly.type
_entity_poly.pdbx_seq_one_letter_code
_entity_poly.pdbx_strand_id
1 'polypeptide(L)'
;MKKNILLIGGSSGIGLSLVNQISQDHNVYVACRSNNSLPENVNYINYDVLNDELDSSLFPETIDSFIYLPGSINLRPFKSLSIESFKEDLEINFIGLIKSLKSVLKNLTASNSASIVLFSTVAVQRGMPFHSSVSSSKGAIEGLAKSLAAELSPKIRVNVIAPSLVNTPLANRFLNNDIKIEKSANRHPLKRIGSASDIANLIDYLISDKSSWITGQIIAVD
;
A
#
# COMPACT_ATOMS: atom_id res chain seq x y z
N MET A 1 -1.29 -22.92 -6.89
CA MET A 1 -0.64 -22.42 -8.14
C MET A 1 0.17 -21.17 -7.79
N LYS A 2 1.32 -20.99 -8.45
CA LYS A 2 2.08 -19.73 -8.31
C LYS A 2 1.27 -18.60 -8.95
N LYS A 3 1.10 -17.49 -8.21
CA LYS A 3 0.42 -16.27 -8.69
C LYS A 3 1.47 -15.26 -9.17
N ASN A 4 1.11 -14.41 -10.12
CA ASN A 4 1.89 -13.25 -10.53
C ASN A 4 1.46 -12.05 -9.71
N ILE A 5 2.32 -11.57 -8.81
CA ILE A 5 2.00 -10.52 -7.84
C ILE A 5 2.86 -9.29 -8.12
N LEU A 6 2.23 -8.16 -8.40
CA LEU A 6 2.89 -6.89 -8.63
C LEU A 6 2.78 -5.99 -7.39
N LEU A 7 3.94 -5.56 -6.88
CA LEU A 7 4.06 -4.52 -5.87
C LEU A 7 4.62 -3.24 -6.49
N ILE A 8 3.91 -2.14 -6.33
CA ILE A 8 4.49 -0.82 -6.49
C ILE A 8 5.04 -0.41 -5.13
N GLY A 9 6.38 -0.25 -5.04
CA GLY A 9 7.09 -0.07 -3.77
C GLY A 9 7.22 -1.36 -2.98
N GLY A 10 8.42 -1.87 -2.80
CA GLY A 10 8.65 -3.17 -2.12
C GLY A 10 10.04 -3.31 -1.53
N SER A 11 10.90 -2.30 -1.71
CA SER A 11 12.30 -2.35 -1.26
C SER A 11 12.50 -2.01 0.22
N SER A 12 11.45 -1.69 0.96
CA SER A 12 11.53 -1.36 2.39
C SER A 12 10.22 -1.55 3.14
N GLY A 13 10.27 -1.53 4.47
CA GLY A 13 9.11 -1.53 5.35
C GLY A 13 8.14 -2.68 5.09
N ILE A 14 6.85 -2.36 4.99
CA ILE A 14 5.77 -3.33 4.78
C ILE A 14 5.97 -4.12 3.48
N GLY A 15 6.35 -3.42 2.39
CA GLY A 15 6.54 -4.05 1.10
C GLY A 15 7.67 -5.09 1.11
N LEU A 16 8.82 -4.77 1.70
CA LEU A 16 9.91 -5.72 1.83
C LEU A 16 9.54 -6.91 2.72
N SER A 17 8.81 -6.66 3.81
CA SER A 17 8.31 -7.74 4.67
C SER A 17 7.42 -8.70 3.90
N LEU A 18 6.50 -8.18 3.07
CA LEU A 18 5.66 -9.01 2.21
C LEU A 18 6.48 -9.76 1.16
N VAL A 19 7.39 -9.08 0.45
CA VAL A 19 8.24 -9.70 -0.57
C VAL A 19 9.00 -10.89 -0.01
N ASN A 20 9.64 -10.75 1.16
CA ASN A 20 10.36 -11.84 1.82
C ASN A 20 9.44 -13.01 2.20
N GLN A 21 8.17 -12.73 2.52
CA GLN A 21 7.21 -13.75 2.93
C GLN A 21 6.70 -14.59 1.74
N ILE A 22 6.47 -13.94 0.56
CA ILE A 22 5.75 -14.59 -0.55
C ILE A 22 6.64 -14.98 -1.74
N SER A 23 7.89 -14.51 -1.80
CA SER A 23 8.75 -14.67 -3.00
C SER A 23 9.15 -16.11 -3.30
N GLN A 24 9.07 -17.03 -2.34
CA GLN A 24 9.35 -18.46 -2.56
C GLN A 24 8.15 -19.16 -3.23
N ASP A 25 6.94 -18.72 -2.92
CA ASP A 25 5.71 -19.40 -3.33
C ASP A 25 5.07 -18.78 -4.59
N HIS A 26 5.44 -17.54 -4.94
CA HIS A 26 4.84 -16.75 -6.01
C HIS A 26 5.88 -16.13 -6.95
N ASN A 27 5.44 -15.72 -8.13
CA ASN A 27 6.23 -14.89 -9.05
C ASN A 27 5.99 -13.43 -8.64
N VAL A 28 6.99 -12.83 -7.98
CA VAL A 28 6.87 -11.48 -7.44
C VAL A 28 7.58 -10.48 -8.35
N TYR A 29 6.85 -9.44 -8.74
CA TYR A 29 7.32 -8.28 -9.50
C TYR A 29 7.31 -7.06 -8.59
N VAL A 30 8.42 -6.37 -8.49
CA VAL A 30 8.56 -5.19 -7.61
C VAL A 30 9.02 -4.00 -8.45
N ALA A 31 8.10 -3.06 -8.66
CA ALA A 31 8.38 -1.78 -9.31
C ALA A 31 8.70 -0.73 -8.23
N CYS A 32 9.97 -0.35 -8.11
CA CYS A 32 10.45 0.60 -7.09
C CYS A 32 11.78 1.22 -7.49
N ARG A 33 12.22 2.26 -6.76
CA ARG A 33 13.42 3.07 -7.07
C ARG A 33 14.74 2.37 -6.76
N SER A 34 14.77 1.29 -6.00
CA SER A 34 16.00 0.62 -5.57
C SER A 34 15.75 -0.85 -5.28
N ASN A 35 16.70 -1.71 -5.66
CA ASN A 35 16.65 -3.16 -5.43
C ASN A 35 17.58 -3.65 -4.30
N ASN A 36 18.28 -2.77 -3.60
CA ASN A 36 19.36 -3.12 -2.68
C ASN A 36 18.99 -4.12 -1.55
N SER A 37 17.70 -4.22 -1.23
CA SER A 37 17.20 -5.09 -0.16
C SER A 37 16.30 -6.21 -0.67
N LEU A 38 16.10 -6.32 -1.99
CA LEU A 38 15.22 -7.34 -2.56
C LEU A 38 15.94 -8.69 -2.67
N PRO A 39 15.21 -9.82 -2.44
CA PRO A 39 15.73 -11.16 -2.73
C PRO A 39 16.05 -11.35 -4.23
N GLU A 40 17.03 -12.19 -4.54
CA GLU A 40 17.48 -12.45 -5.93
C GLU A 40 16.40 -13.07 -6.83
N ASN A 41 15.43 -13.78 -6.27
CA ASN A 41 14.35 -14.45 -6.97
C ASN A 41 13.15 -13.53 -7.31
N VAL A 42 13.30 -12.23 -7.12
CA VAL A 42 12.26 -11.22 -7.38
C VAL A 42 12.54 -10.50 -8.70
N ASN A 43 11.49 -10.29 -9.51
CA ASN A 43 11.60 -9.51 -10.73
C ASN A 43 11.55 -8.01 -10.39
N TYR A 44 12.72 -7.36 -10.40
CA TYR A 44 12.85 -5.95 -10.13
C TYR A 44 12.63 -5.10 -11.38
N ILE A 45 11.83 -4.05 -11.25
CA ILE A 45 11.62 -3.01 -12.24
C ILE A 45 11.97 -1.66 -11.63
N ASN A 46 12.90 -0.91 -12.24
CA ASN A 46 13.18 0.45 -11.81
C ASN A 46 12.00 1.36 -12.15
N TYR A 47 11.40 1.97 -11.12
CA TYR A 47 10.20 2.78 -11.30
C TYR A 47 10.05 3.80 -10.17
N ASP A 48 9.88 5.06 -10.55
CA ASP A 48 9.47 6.14 -9.65
C ASP A 48 8.07 6.62 -10.02
N VAL A 49 7.11 6.44 -9.14
CA VAL A 49 5.70 6.79 -9.35
C VAL A 49 5.45 8.27 -9.67
N LEU A 50 6.41 9.14 -9.35
CA LEU A 50 6.31 10.58 -9.61
C LEU A 50 6.84 10.98 -10.99
N ASN A 51 7.85 10.25 -11.51
CA ASN A 51 8.62 10.67 -12.66
C ASN A 51 8.52 9.73 -13.86
N ASP A 52 8.12 8.46 -13.63
CA ASP A 52 8.14 7.44 -14.68
C ASP A 52 6.73 7.04 -15.11
N GLU A 53 6.62 6.52 -16.34
CA GLU A 53 5.47 5.77 -16.81
C GLU A 53 5.74 4.27 -16.63
N LEU A 54 4.75 3.53 -16.11
CA LEU A 54 4.87 2.10 -15.91
C LEU A 54 4.54 1.36 -17.21
N ASP A 55 5.55 0.73 -17.79
CA ASP A 55 5.37 -0.07 -19.01
C ASP A 55 4.79 -1.46 -18.68
N SER A 56 3.55 -1.69 -19.10
CA SER A 56 2.86 -2.98 -18.89
C SER A 56 3.50 -4.17 -19.61
N SER A 57 4.31 -3.95 -20.63
CA SER A 57 5.01 -5.01 -21.38
C SER A 57 6.11 -5.70 -20.55
N LEU A 58 6.55 -5.07 -19.46
CA LEU A 58 7.51 -5.64 -18.51
C LEU A 58 6.91 -6.71 -17.59
N PHE A 59 5.59 -6.90 -17.65
CA PHE A 59 4.87 -7.84 -16.79
C PHE A 59 4.27 -8.99 -17.62
N PRO A 60 3.93 -10.12 -16.98
CA PRO A 60 3.21 -11.19 -17.66
C PRO A 60 1.84 -10.72 -18.13
N GLU A 61 1.28 -11.38 -19.13
CA GLU A 61 -0.06 -11.10 -19.66
C GLU A 61 -1.12 -11.08 -18.54
N THR A 62 -0.95 -11.93 -17.54
CA THR A 62 -1.85 -12.04 -16.38
C THR A 62 -1.15 -11.61 -15.11
N ILE A 63 -1.74 -10.67 -14.38
CA ILE A 63 -1.37 -10.29 -13.02
C ILE A 63 -2.51 -10.69 -12.08
N ASP A 64 -2.21 -11.47 -11.03
CA ASP A 64 -3.20 -11.96 -10.08
C ASP A 64 -3.38 -11.06 -8.87
N SER A 65 -2.38 -10.22 -8.58
CA SER A 65 -2.49 -9.26 -7.48
C SER A 65 -1.70 -7.98 -7.75
N PHE A 66 -2.29 -6.85 -7.35
CA PHE A 66 -1.67 -5.54 -7.41
C PHE A 66 -1.68 -4.90 -6.02
N ILE A 67 -0.52 -4.49 -5.52
CA ILE A 67 -0.35 -3.85 -4.23
C ILE A 67 0.34 -2.50 -4.43
N TYR A 68 -0.29 -1.40 -3.96
CA TYR A 68 0.29 -0.06 -4.04
C TYR A 68 0.73 0.43 -2.66
N LEU A 69 2.04 0.53 -2.46
CA LEU A 69 2.67 0.84 -1.18
C LEU A 69 3.30 2.24 -1.08
N PRO A 70 3.61 2.97 -2.19
CA PRO A 70 4.17 4.30 -2.07
C PRO A 70 3.27 5.23 -1.26
N GLY A 71 3.89 6.10 -0.49
CA GLY A 71 3.16 7.05 0.32
C GLY A 71 4.06 8.05 1.01
N SER A 72 3.43 9.08 1.54
CA SER A 72 4.05 10.15 2.32
C SER A 72 3.34 10.33 3.66
N ILE A 73 4.03 10.94 4.62
CA ILE A 73 3.46 11.30 5.92
C ILE A 73 3.90 12.73 6.23
N ASN A 74 3.06 13.74 5.90
CA ASN A 74 3.30 15.15 6.22
C ASN A 74 2.40 15.55 7.39
N LEU A 75 2.94 15.45 8.63
CA LEU A 75 2.21 15.81 9.84
C LEU A 75 2.61 17.23 10.28
N ARG A 76 1.73 18.19 10.02
CA ARG A 76 1.90 19.61 10.42
C ARG A 76 0.56 20.24 10.78
N PRO A 77 0.55 21.28 11.63
CA PRO A 77 -0.64 22.09 11.85
C PRO A 77 -1.19 22.60 10.50
N PHE A 78 -2.51 22.62 10.33
CA PHE A 78 -3.16 23.03 9.09
C PHE A 78 -2.68 24.41 8.60
N LYS A 79 -2.53 25.36 9.52
CA LYS A 79 -2.02 26.72 9.21
C LYS A 79 -0.59 26.76 8.64
N SER A 80 0.18 25.69 8.82
CA SER A 80 1.58 25.58 8.36
C SER A 80 1.74 24.69 7.12
N LEU A 81 0.65 24.12 6.60
CA LEU A 81 0.65 23.35 5.37
C LEU A 81 0.43 24.30 4.19
N SER A 82 1.32 24.25 3.21
CA SER A 82 1.12 24.93 1.92
C SER A 82 0.20 24.12 1.01
N ILE A 83 -0.33 24.75 -0.01
CA ILE A 83 -1.09 24.04 -1.06
C ILE A 83 -0.22 23.01 -1.76
N GLU A 84 1.06 23.30 -1.93
CA GLU A 84 2.04 22.38 -2.52
C GLU A 84 2.17 21.09 -1.69
N SER A 85 2.16 21.19 -0.35
CA SER A 85 2.18 19.99 0.52
C SER A 85 0.96 19.08 0.30
N PHE A 86 -0.22 19.65 0.04
CA PHE A 86 -1.42 18.86 -0.34
C PHE A 86 -1.27 18.23 -1.72
N LYS A 87 -0.71 18.96 -2.70
CA LYS A 87 -0.47 18.44 -4.05
C LYS A 87 0.53 17.29 -4.03
N GLU A 88 1.64 17.44 -3.28
CA GLU A 88 2.65 16.38 -3.12
C GLU A 88 2.06 15.11 -2.50
N ASP A 89 1.27 15.24 -1.42
CA ASP A 89 0.62 14.09 -0.81
C ASP A 89 -0.42 13.45 -1.75
N LEU A 90 -1.18 14.24 -2.52
CA LEU A 90 -2.09 13.74 -3.53
C LEU A 90 -1.35 13.04 -4.67
N GLU A 91 -0.26 13.62 -5.17
CA GLU A 91 0.49 13.06 -6.29
C GLU A 91 1.06 11.67 -5.94
N ILE A 92 1.76 11.53 -4.81
CA ILE A 92 2.37 10.25 -4.45
C ILE A 92 1.34 9.22 -3.95
N ASN A 93 0.36 9.63 -3.13
CA ASN A 93 -0.57 8.67 -2.53
C ASN A 93 -1.69 8.26 -3.48
N PHE A 94 -2.17 9.18 -4.34
CA PHE A 94 -3.41 8.97 -5.10
C PHE A 94 -3.20 9.00 -6.61
N ILE A 95 -2.58 10.04 -7.17
CA ILE A 95 -2.40 10.13 -8.63
C ILE A 95 -1.43 9.06 -9.13
N GLY A 96 -0.31 8.85 -8.43
CA GLY A 96 0.63 7.77 -8.74
C GLY A 96 0.00 6.37 -8.67
N LEU A 97 -0.91 6.15 -7.72
CA LEU A 97 -1.72 4.94 -7.66
C LEU A 97 -2.57 4.78 -8.94
N ILE A 98 -3.30 5.82 -9.34
CA ILE A 98 -4.17 5.77 -10.52
C ILE A 98 -3.33 5.48 -11.78
N LYS A 99 -2.21 6.19 -11.97
CA LYS A 99 -1.31 5.99 -13.11
C LYS A 99 -0.83 4.54 -13.18
N SER A 100 -0.27 4.03 -12.06
CA SER A 100 0.25 2.66 -11.98
C SER A 100 -0.84 1.61 -12.22
N LEU A 101 -2.01 1.76 -11.61
CA LEU A 101 -3.11 0.81 -11.76
C LEU A 101 -3.67 0.79 -13.18
N LYS A 102 -3.85 1.96 -13.81
CA LYS A 102 -4.34 2.05 -15.20
C LYS A 102 -3.39 1.39 -16.19
N SER A 103 -2.08 1.49 -15.99
CA SER A 103 -1.09 0.85 -16.86
C SER A 103 -1.23 -0.67 -16.89
N VAL A 104 -1.56 -1.31 -15.75
CA VAL A 104 -1.63 -2.78 -15.63
C VAL A 104 -3.06 -3.33 -15.53
N LEU A 105 -4.09 -2.50 -15.70
CA LEU A 105 -5.48 -2.93 -15.54
C LEU A 105 -5.85 -4.04 -16.52
N LYS A 106 -5.34 -4.00 -17.75
CA LYS A 106 -5.54 -5.07 -18.75
C LYS A 106 -5.01 -6.40 -18.25
N ASN A 107 -3.80 -6.41 -17.67
CA ASN A 107 -3.17 -7.63 -17.13
C ASN A 107 -3.95 -8.18 -15.92
N LEU A 108 -4.50 -7.32 -15.07
CA LEU A 108 -5.36 -7.70 -13.95
C LEU A 108 -6.69 -8.30 -14.43
N THR A 109 -7.31 -7.70 -15.46
CA THR A 109 -8.58 -8.20 -16.01
C THR A 109 -8.43 -9.52 -16.79
N ALA A 110 -7.22 -9.87 -17.21
CA ALA A 110 -6.89 -11.17 -17.80
C ALA A 110 -6.82 -12.31 -16.77
N SER A 111 -6.70 -12.00 -15.48
CA SER A 111 -6.78 -13.01 -14.41
C SER A 111 -8.22 -13.46 -14.19
N ASN A 112 -8.39 -14.72 -13.79
CA ASN A 112 -9.70 -15.27 -13.42
C ASN A 112 -10.21 -14.77 -12.06
N SER A 113 -9.30 -14.34 -11.17
CA SER A 113 -9.61 -13.85 -9.81
C SER A 113 -8.48 -12.99 -9.28
N ALA A 114 -8.45 -11.73 -9.72
CA ALA A 114 -7.42 -10.80 -9.24
C ALA A 114 -7.80 -10.13 -7.91
N SER A 115 -6.78 -9.62 -7.20
CA SER A 115 -6.94 -8.86 -5.95
C SER A 115 -6.11 -7.58 -5.98
N ILE A 116 -6.73 -6.45 -5.66
CA ILE A 116 -6.06 -5.15 -5.48
C ILE A 116 -6.08 -4.81 -3.99
N VAL A 117 -4.89 -4.50 -3.44
CA VAL A 117 -4.72 -4.06 -2.05
C VAL A 117 -4.11 -2.66 -2.03
N LEU A 118 -4.85 -1.74 -1.44
CA LEU A 118 -4.49 -0.32 -1.33
C LEU A 118 -4.29 0.07 0.13
N PHE A 119 -3.68 1.23 0.36
CA PHE A 119 -3.33 1.69 1.71
C PHE A 119 -3.95 3.04 2.05
N SER A 120 -4.76 3.05 3.12
CA SER A 120 -5.24 4.25 3.80
C SER A 120 -4.51 4.40 5.16
N THR A 121 -5.17 4.98 6.13
CA THR A 121 -4.74 5.15 7.53
C THR A 121 -5.97 5.27 8.43
N VAL A 122 -5.86 4.78 9.67
CA VAL A 122 -6.92 4.99 10.69
C VAL A 122 -7.25 6.47 10.91
N ALA A 123 -6.33 7.37 10.58
CA ALA A 123 -6.52 8.81 10.72
C ALA A 123 -7.67 9.36 9.84
N VAL A 124 -8.02 8.70 8.74
CA VAL A 124 -9.16 9.09 7.89
C VAL A 124 -10.47 8.95 8.64
N GLN A 125 -10.67 7.81 9.32
CA GLN A 125 -11.94 7.51 10.00
C GLN A 125 -12.02 8.13 11.39
N ARG A 126 -10.89 8.18 12.12
CA ARG A 126 -10.86 8.68 13.51
C ARG A 126 -10.72 10.18 13.62
N GLY A 127 -10.16 10.84 12.59
CA GLY A 127 -9.72 12.23 12.67
C GLY A 127 -8.56 12.40 13.65
N MET A 128 -7.39 12.82 13.15
CA MET A 128 -6.21 13.02 14.00
C MET A 128 -5.61 14.40 13.77
N PRO A 129 -5.18 15.11 14.83
CA PRO A 129 -4.49 16.40 14.67
C PRO A 129 -3.28 16.25 13.74
N PHE A 130 -3.04 17.29 12.94
CA PHE A 130 -1.89 17.40 12.03
C PHE A 130 -1.91 16.46 10.80
N HIS A 131 -2.98 15.70 10.57
CA HIS A 131 -3.08 14.74 9.46
C HIS A 131 -3.86 15.25 8.26
N SER A 132 -4.25 16.53 8.20
CA SER A 132 -5.19 17.04 7.19
C SER A 132 -4.75 16.76 5.75
N SER A 133 -3.48 16.91 5.39
CA SER A 133 -2.99 16.63 4.03
C SER A 133 -3.01 15.13 3.72
N VAL A 134 -2.34 14.32 4.54
CA VAL A 134 -2.26 12.88 4.31
C VAL A 134 -3.62 12.19 4.42
N SER A 135 -4.49 12.61 5.37
CA SER A 135 -5.84 12.04 5.48
C SER A 135 -6.72 12.37 4.28
N SER A 136 -6.58 13.56 3.68
CA SER A 136 -7.31 13.92 2.46
C SER A 136 -6.91 13.01 1.29
N SER A 137 -5.62 12.81 1.04
CA SER A 137 -5.15 11.95 -0.03
C SER A 137 -5.50 10.47 0.20
N LYS A 138 -5.44 9.99 1.45
CA LYS A 138 -5.81 8.62 1.83
C LYS A 138 -7.32 8.40 1.81
N GLY A 139 -8.13 9.42 2.15
CA GLY A 139 -9.58 9.37 1.99
C GLY A 139 -10.03 9.25 0.54
N ALA A 140 -9.29 9.88 -0.39
CA ALA A 140 -9.53 9.72 -1.82
C ALA A 140 -9.32 8.25 -2.27
N ILE A 141 -8.33 7.53 -1.71
CA ILE A 141 -8.12 6.10 -1.96
C ILE A 141 -9.32 5.27 -1.49
N GLU A 142 -9.89 5.57 -0.32
CA GLU A 142 -11.05 4.84 0.21
C GLU A 142 -12.27 4.97 -0.72
N GLY A 143 -12.53 6.19 -1.22
CA GLY A 143 -13.58 6.43 -2.20
C GLY A 143 -13.34 5.69 -3.52
N LEU A 144 -12.12 5.78 -4.06
CA LEU A 144 -11.73 5.06 -5.28
C LEU A 144 -11.89 3.55 -5.12
N ALA A 145 -11.42 2.98 -4.01
CA ALA A 145 -11.47 1.54 -3.77
C ALA A 145 -12.90 0.98 -3.74
N LYS A 146 -13.84 1.69 -3.13
CA LYS A 146 -15.26 1.31 -3.12
C LYS A 146 -15.87 1.31 -4.52
N SER A 147 -15.57 2.35 -5.32
CA SER A 147 -16.03 2.44 -6.70
C SER A 147 -15.45 1.32 -7.56
N LEU A 148 -14.14 1.08 -7.48
CA LEU A 148 -13.48 0.01 -8.22
C LEU A 148 -13.95 -1.39 -7.79
N ALA A 149 -14.23 -1.61 -6.49
CA ALA A 149 -14.78 -2.86 -6.00
C ALA A 149 -16.14 -3.18 -6.63
N ALA A 150 -16.99 -2.17 -6.83
CA ALA A 150 -18.27 -2.34 -7.49
C ALA A 150 -18.12 -2.53 -9.02
N GLU A 151 -17.25 -1.74 -9.65
CA GLU A 151 -17.06 -1.73 -11.11
C GLU A 151 -16.36 -2.99 -11.63
N LEU A 152 -15.33 -3.48 -10.90
CA LEU A 152 -14.47 -4.57 -11.36
C LEU A 152 -14.93 -5.96 -10.90
N SER A 153 -15.96 -6.03 -10.04
CA SER A 153 -16.55 -7.32 -9.62
C SER A 153 -17.23 -8.02 -10.80
N PRO A 154 -17.29 -9.36 -10.81
CA PRO A 154 -16.72 -10.30 -9.82
C PRO A 154 -15.26 -10.67 -10.09
N LYS A 155 -14.61 -10.18 -11.13
CA LYS A 155 -13.28 -10.60 -11.56
C LYS A 155 -12.16 -10.11 -10.65
N ILE A 156 -12.28 -8.88 -10.11
CA ILE A 156 -11.24 -8.25 -9.31
C ILE A 156 -11.83 -7.80 -7.98
N ARG A 157 -11.24 -8.24 -6.88
CA ARG A 157 -11.53 -7.75 -5.54
C ARG A 157 -10.65 -6.55 -5.22
N VAL A 158 -11.21 -5.53 -4.58
CA VAL A 158 -10.46 -4.32 -4.20
C VAL A 158 -10.68 -4.04 -2.73
N ASN A 159 -9.61 -4.06 -1.93
CA ASN A 159 -9.67 -3.79 -0.50
C ASN A 159 -8.60 -2.78 -0.08
N VAL A 160 -8.85 -2.11 1.02
CA VAL A 160 -7.96 -1.11 1.62
C VAL A 160 -7.54 -1.57 3.00
N ILE A 161 -6.26 -1.51 3.29
CA ILE A 161 -5.73 -1.63 4.65
C ILE A 161 -5.52 -0.22 5.18
N ALA A 162 -6.04 0.06 6.37
CA ALA A 162 -5.87 1.34 7.08
C ALA A 162 -5.05 1.13 8.36
N PRO A 163 -3.71 1.14 8.30
CA PRO A 163 -2.87 0.93 9.46
C PRO A 163 -2.90 2.14 10.41
N SER A 164 -2.66 1.88 11.68
CA SER A 164 -2.12 2.85 12.61
C SER A 164 -0.61 2.95 12.47
N LEU A 165 0.11 3.37 13.52
CA LEU A 165 1.55 3.56 13.46
C LEU A 165 2.27 2.20 13.38
N VAL A 166 3.02 1.99 12.29
CA VAL A 166 3.81 0.79 12.02
C VAL A 166 5.30 1.15 12.02
N ASN A 167 6.12 0.33 12.64
CA ASN A 167 7.58 0.50 12.65
C ASN A 167 8.15 0.22 11.25
N THR A 168 8.40 1.29 10.51
CA THR A 168 8.92 1.28 9.13
C THR A 168 9.86 2.46 8.93
N PRO A 169 10.73 2.44 7.91
CA PRO A 169 11.58 3.59 7.58
C PRO A 169 10.78 4.89 7.38
N LEU A 170 9.58 4.81 6.81
CA LEU A 170 8.70 5.96 6.63
C LEU A 170 8.26 6.60 7.96
N ALA A 171 8.12 5.81 9.01
CA ALA A 171 7.71 6.24 10.33
C ALA A 171 8.87 6.60 11.28
N ASN A 172 10.13 6.38 10.89
CA ASN A 172 11.31 6.52 11.77
C ASN A 172 11.36 7.86 12.51
N ARG A 173 11.01 8.97 11.87
CA ARG A 173 11.01 10.29 12.52
C ARG A 173 10.05 10.40 13.72
N PHE A 174 9.05 9.55 13.79
CA PHE A 174 8.07 9.49 14.88
C PHE A 174 8.44 8.46 15.95
N LEU A 175 9.39 7.58 15.65
CA LEU A 175 9.82 6.45 16.47
C LEU A 175 11.33 6.48 16.78
N ASN A 176 11.93 7.67 16.80
CA ASN A 176 13.38 7.85 16.89
C ASN A 176 13.95 7.80 18.31
N ASN A 177 13.14 7.52 19.34
CA ASN A 177 13.58 7.26 20.70
C ASN A 177 12.53 6.46 21.49
N ASP A 178 12.96 5.82 22.59
CA ASP A 178 12.13 4.92 23.38
C ASP A 178 10.90 5.61 23.99
N ILE A 179 11.02 6.87 24.40
CA ILE A 179 9.90 7.65 24.97
C ILE A 179 8.77 7.81 23.96
N LYS A 180 9.10 8.10 22.70
CA LYS A 180 8.10 8.23 21.62
C LYS A 180 7.49 6.89 21.26
N ILE A 181 8.29 5.83 21.25
CA ILE A 181 7.83 4.47 21.02
C ILE A 181 6.83 4.06 22.09
N GLU A 182 7.20 4.21 23.37
CA GLU A 182 6.35 3.89 24.51
C GLU A 182 5.05 4.72 24.51
N LYS A 183 5.15 6.03 24.31
CA LYS A 183 3.97 6.92 24.21
C LYS A 183 3.04 6.51 23.07
N SER A 184 3.58 6.07 21.95
CA SER A 184 2.80 5.60 20.81
C SER A 184 2.18 4.24 21.09
N ALA A 185 2.94 3.31 21.67
CA ALA A 185 2.48 1.99 22.09
C ALA A 185 1.29 2.09 23.06
N ASN A 186 1.39 2.97 24.06
CA ASN A 186 0.36 3.15 25.07
C ASN A 186 -1.00 3.67 24.54
N ARG A 187 -1.02 4.25 23.34
CA ARG A 187 -2.26 4.67 22.67
C ARG A 187 -3.02 3.51 22.04
N HIS A 188 -2.33 2.39 21.77
CA HIS A 188 -2.95 1.19 21.18
C HIS A 188 -3.48 0.27 22.29
N PRO A 189 -4.64 -0.37 22.07
CA PRO A 189 -5.17 -1.36 23.03
C PRO A 189 -4.18 -2.48 23.32
N LEU A 190 -3.46 -2.97 22.30
CA LEU A 190 -2.46 -4.03 22.42
C LEU A 190 -1.12 -3.58 23.02
N LYS A 191 -0.99 -2.30 23.46
CA LYS A 191 0.20 -1.74 24.12
C LYS A 191 1.51 -1.90 23.35
N ARG A 192 1.40 -1.93 22.03
CA ARG A 192 2.56 -1.94 21.10
C ARG A 192 2.26 -1.13 19.85
N ILE A 193 3.30 -0.74 19.14
CA ILE A 193 3.19 -0.28 17.74
C ILE A 193 3.13 -1.48 16.80
N GLY A 194 2.56 -1.30 15.60
CA GLY A 194 2.56 -2.34 14.58
C GLY A 194 3.96 -2.64 14.04
N SER A 195 4.18 -3.88 13.63
CA SER A 195 5.34 -4.30 12.84
C SER A 195 4.98 -4.36 11.35
N ALA A 196 5.99 -4.34 10.48
CA ALA A 196 5.77 -4.52 9.05
C ALA A 196 5.10 -5.88 8.75
N SER A 197 5.42 -6.93 9.50
CA SER A 197 4.84 -8.26 9.37
C SER A 197 3.36 -8.33 9.76
N ASP A 198 2.90 -7.52 10.73
CA ASP A 198 1.45 -7.46 11.05
C ASP A 198 0.62 -7.07 9.82
N ILE A 199 1.14 -6.14 9.03
CA ILE A 199 0.47 -5.69 7.81
C ILE A 199 0.71 -6.64 6.64
N ALA A 200 1.92 -7.17 6.48
CA ALA A 200 2.25 -8.12 5.42
C ALA A 200 1.36 -9.38 5.50
N ASN A 201 1.09 -9.90 6.70
CA ASN A 201 0.18 -11.03 6.91
C ASN A 201 -1.24 -10.75 6.41
N LEU A 202 -1.75 -9.54 6.63
CA LEU A 202 -3.07 -9.17 6.12
C LEU A 202 -3.08 -9.00 4.60
N ILE A 203 -2.00 -8.45 4.01
CA ILE A 203 -1.87 -8.37 2.55
C ILE A 203 -1.88 -9.78 1.96
N ASP A 204 -1.06 -10.69 2.49
CA ASP A 204 -0.98 -12.08 2.03
C ASP A 204 -2.36 -12.77 2.09
N TYR A 205 -3.10 -12.59 3.19
CA TYR A 205 -4.47 -13.07 3.29
C TYR A 205 -5.38 -12.46 2.20
N LEU A 206 -5.34 -11.14 1.96
CA LEU A 206 -6.21 -10.46 1.01
C LEU A 206 -5.90 -10.79 -0.46
N ILE A 207 -4.67 -11.15 -0.81
CA ILE A 207 -4.30 -11.62 -2.15
C ILE A 207 -4.54 -13.11 -2.37
N SER A 208 -4.84 -13.85 -1.29
CA SER A 208 -5.12 -15.29 -1.34
C SER A 208 -6.59 -15.58 -1.65
N ASP A 209 -6.88 -16.83 -1.99
CA ASP A 209 -8.26 -17.32 -2.24
C ASP A 209 -9.07 -17.42 -0.94
N LYS A 210 -8.40 -17.38 0.24
CA LYS A 210 -9.06 -17.37 1.55
C LYS A 210 -9.92 -16.13 1.77
N SER A 211 -9.69 -15.05 1.04
CA SER A 211 -10.45 -13.80 1.08
C SER A 211 -11.40 -13.62 -0.10
N SER A 212 -11.79 -14.71 -0.79
CA SER A 212 -12.61 -14.69 -2.01
C SER A 212 -13.98 -14.01 -1.84
N TRP A 213 -14.48 -13.86 -0.60
CA TRP A 213 -15.74 -13.18 -0.29
C TRP A 213 -15.54 -11.78 0.32
N ILE A 214 -14.34 -11.17 0.15
CA ILE A 214 -13.99 -9.86 0.72
C ILE A 214 -13.63 -8.90 -0.40
N THR A 215 -14.47 -7.89 -0.64
CA THR A 215 -14.21 -6.78 -1.56
C THR A 215 -14.88 -5.48 -1.06
N GLY A 216 -14.34 -4.33 -1.43
CA GLY A 216 -14.84 -3.00 -1.04
C GLY A 216 -14.60 -2.63 0.42
N GLN A 217 -13.79 -3.42 1.16
CA GLN A 217 -13.59 -3.21 2.59
C GLN A 217 -12.43 -2.26 2.86
N ILE A 218 -12.58 -1.47 3.94
CA ILE A 218 -11.52 -0.67 4.55
C ILE A 218 -11.24 -1.30 5.91
N ILE A 219 -10.12 -1.98 6.03
CA ILE A 219 -9.76 -2.78 7.20
C ILE A 219 -8.75 -2.01 8.06
N ALA A 220 -9.21 -1.54 9.22
CA ALA A 220 -8.33 -0.90 10.21
C ALA A 220 -7.42 -1.96 10.86
N VAL A 221 -6.15 -1.61 11.05
CA VAL A 221 -5.15 -2.43 11.75
C VAL A 221 -4.43 -1.56 12.78
N ASP A 222 -4.82 -1.74 14.05
CA ASP A 222 -4.35 -0.88 15.15
C ASP A 222 -4.41 -1.53 16.53
#